data_c9493b0e0b16e9444cb8bc8770a3bbde
#
_entry.id   c9493b0e0b16e9444cb8bc8770a3bbde
#
_cell.length_a   1.000
_cell.length_b   1.000
_cell.length_c   1.000
_cell.angle_alpha   90.00
_cell.angle_beta   90.00
_cell.angle_gamma   90.00
#
_symmetry.space_group_name_H-M   'P 1'
#
loop_
_entity.id
_entity.type
_entity.pdbx_description
1 polymer ?
#
loop_
_entity_poly.entity_id
_entity_poly.type
_entity_poly.pdbx_seq_one_letter_code
_entity_poly.pdbx_strand_id
1 'polypeptide(L)'
;MIRLAALALLLCATAAQAAECRKETYDGNAYTLCEVSPAKEQLRLFLWDSDDLLYGHFGSVDRALRQQGKQLGFAMNAGMYHEDRAPVGHYIEQGEQQRGVISTAGPGNFGLLPNGILCLRKGRADVFETNAYLDQNPQCYGATQSGPMLVIDGALHPRFLPDSTSRYIRNGVGTSADGKRAVFAISDNTVTFHEFGRLFRDHLKLPNALYLDGNVSRIRAPDLGRDDPGFTPLGPIIGVVEDAK
;
A
#
# COMPACT_ATOMS: atom_id res chain seq x y z
N MET A 1 12.45 50.40 37.66
CA MET A 1 12.99 49.05 37.53
C MET A 1 11.95 48.21 36.84
N ILE A 2 12.10 48.02 35.52
CA ILE A 2 11.15 47.29 34.68
C ILE A 2 11.76 45.88 34.47
N ARG A 3 11.09 44.86 34.99
CA ARG A 3 11.48 43.44 34.79
C ARG A 3 10.89 42.95 33.46
N LEU A 4 11.70 42.76 32.48
CA LEU A 4 11.34 42.03 31.27
C LEU A 4 11.23 40.52 31.61
N ALA A 5 10.04 39.95 31.51
CA ALA A 5 9.81 38.52 31.53
C ALA A 5 10.01 37.98 30.10
N ALA A 6 11.08 37.22 29.89
CA ALA A 6 11.29 36.52 28.65
C ALA A 6 10.37 35.27 28.58
N LEU A 7 9.41 35.30 27.68
CA LEU A 7 8.53 34.16 27.38
C LEU A 7 9.26 33.22 26.46
N ALA A 8 9.75 32.09 26.98
CA ALA A 8 10.36 31.02 26.16
C ALA A 8 9.23 30.23 25.46
N LEU A 9 9.08 30.42 24.15
CA LEU A 9 8.27 29.53 23.32
C LEU A 9 8.97 28.16 23.19
N LEU A 10 8.44 27.14 23.86
CA LEU A 10 8.79 25.76 23.57
C LEU A 10 8.16 25.38 22.20
N LEU A 11 8.98 25.34 21.15
CA LEU A 11 8.61 24.67 19.90
C LEU A 11 8.63 23.15 20.15
N CYS A 12 7.46 22.55 20.38
CA CYS A 12 7.29 21.11 20.29
C CYS A 12 7.47 20.69 18.82
N ALA A 13 8.68 20.25 18.46
CA ALA A 13 8.90 19.55 17.20
C ALA A 13 8.13 18.21 17.28
N THR A 14 7.03 18.09 16.57
CA THR A 14 6.37 16.80 16.34
C THR A 14 7.31 16.00 15.44
N ALA A 15 8.01 15.03 16.00
CA ALA A 15 8.73 14.05 15.20
C ALA A 15 7.74 13.38 14.26
N ALA A 16 7.99 13.44 12.95
CA ALA A 16 7.25 12.65 11.98
C ALA A 16 7.44 11.18 12.35
N GLN A 17 6.35 10.50 12.64
CA GLN A 17 6.39 9.10 13.03
C GLN A 17 6.57 8.29 11.74
N ALA A 18 7.63 7.49 11.67
CA ALA A 18 7.86 6.56 10.56
C ALA A 18 6.86 5.42 10.58
N ALA A 19 6.58 4.83 9.41
CA ALA A 19 5.75 3.63 9.31
C ALA A 19 6.26 2.54 10.26
N GLU A 20 5.39 1.98 11.09
CA GLU A 20 5.77 0.93 12.03
C GLU A 20 5.77 -0.43 11.35
N CYS A 21 6.97 -0.92 11.00
CA CYS A 21 7.14 -2.24 10.42
C CYS A 21 7.54 -3.28 11.47
N ARG A 22 6.94 -4.49 11.39
CA ARG A 22 7.24 -5.60 12.31
C ARG A 22 7.10 -6.96 11.62
N LYS A 23 7.78 -7.95 12.19
CA LYS A 23 7.54 -9.36 11.90
C LYS A 23 6.33 -9.84 12.68
N GLU A 24 5.52 -10.67 12.03
CA GLU A 24 4.29 -11.20 12.60
C GLU A 24 4.12 -12.68 12.24
N THR A 25 3.54 -13.46 13.14
CA THR A 25 3.18 -14.85 12.86
C THR A 25 1.69 -15.04 13.13
N TYR A 26 0.97 -15.56 12.16
CA TYR A 26 -0.44 -15.86 12.27
C TYR A 26 -0.76 -17.18 11.58
N ASP A 27 -1.47 -18.07 12.27
CA ASP A 27 -1.93 -19.38 11.77
C ASP A 27 -0.80 -20.21 11.11
N GLY A 28 0.38 -20.22 11.74
CA GLY A 28 1.57 -20.95 11.28
C GLY A 28 2.32 -20.31 10.10
N ASN A 29 1.89 -19.17 9.59
CA ASN A 29 2.55 -18.44 8.51
C ASN A 29 3.24 -17.19 9.06
N ALA A 30 4.39 -16.84 8.46
CA ALA A 30 5.19 -15.67 8.81
C ALA A 30 4.90 -14.51 7.83
N TYR A 31 4.86 -13.30 8.37
CA TYR A 31 4.56 -12.09 7.62
C TYR A 31 5.47 -10.92 8.05
N THR A 32 5.67 -9.99 7.15
CA THR A 32 6.14 -8.64 7.47
C THR A 32 4.99 -7.67 7.27
N LEU A 33 4.66 -6.92 8.32
CA LEU A 33 3.59 -5.94 8.34
C LEU A 33 4.18 -4.55 8.50
N CYS A 34 3.69 -3.57 7.72
CA CYS A 34 3.96 -2.16 7.94
C CYS A 34 2.64 -1.42 8.15
N GLU A 35 2.47 -0.86 9.34
CA GLU A 35 1.28 -0.11 9.72
C GLU A 35 1.53 1.38 9.50
N VAL A 36 0.57 2.04 8.85
CA VAL A 36 0.62 3.45 8.46
C VAL A 36 -0.60 4.18 9.03
N SER A 37 -0.37 5.33 9.61
CA SER A 37 -1.41 6.29 10.00
C SER A 37 -1.46 7.44 8.98
N PRO A 38 -2.39 7.42 7.99
CA PRO A 38 -2.39 8.39 6.89
C PRO A 38 -2.58 9.85 7.33
N ALA A 39 -3.03 10.08 8.58
CA ALA A 39 -3.14 11.40 9.16
C ALA A 39 -1.78 11.98 9.63
N LYS A 40 -0.79 11.12 9.86
CA LYS A 40 0.54 11.48 10.38
C LYS A 40 1.66 11.26 9.38
N GLU A 41 1.46 10.35 8.43
CA GLU A 41 2.47 9.85 7.52
C GLU A 41 2.07 10.12 6.06
N GLN A 42 3.02 10.55 5.26
CA GLN A 42 2.79 10.86 3.86
C GLN A 42 2.88 9.59 3.00
N LEU A 43 1.75 8.94 2.75
CA LEU A 43 1.65 7.79 1.87
C LEU A 43 1.51 8.26 0.41
N ARG A 44 2.36 7.78 -0.50
CA ARG A 44 2.41 8.19 -1.90
C ARG A 44 2.55 7.00 -2.85
N LEU A 45 2.06 7.20 -4.07
CA LEU A 45 2.30 6.32 -5.21
C LEU A 45 3.44 6.91 -6.08
N PHE A 46 4.18 6.02 -6.73
CA PHE A 46 5.31 6.34 -7.60
C PHE A 46 5.32 5.40 -8.79
N LEU A 47 5.35 5.94 -10.00
CA LEU A 47 5.50 5.18 -11.24
C LEU A 47 6.56 5.82 -12.13
N TRP A 48 6.39 7.12 -12.46
CA TRP A 48 7.29 7.87 -13.32
C TRP A 48 7.98 8.98 -12.54
N ASP A 49 9.21 9.31 -12.92
CA ASP A 49 9.91 10.47 -12.38
C ASP A 49 9.55 11.76 -13.17
N SER A 50 10.22 12.88 -12.85
CA SER A 50 9.99 14.17 -13.50
C SER A 50 10.35 14.22 -14.99
N ASP A 51 11.11 13.26 -15.47
CA ASP A 51 11.55 13.14 -16.86
C ASP A 51 10.77 12.03 -17.60
N ASP A 52 9.63 11.60 -17.05
CA ASP A 52 8.78 10.51 -17.54
C ASP A 52 9.54 9.17 -17.67
N LEU A 53 10.56 8.96 -16.82
CA LEU A 53 11.27 7.71 -16.74
C LEU A 53 10.70 6.83 -15.62
N LEU A 54 10.58 5.54 -15.89
CA LEU A 54 10.09 4.57 -14.91
C LEU A 54 11.02 4.50 -13.70
N TYR A 55 10.50 4.67 -12.49
CA TYR A 55 11.27 4.41 -11.27
C TYR A 55 11.75 2.96 -11.19
N GLY A 56 10.86 2.01 -11.36
CA GLY A 56 11.11 0.58 -11.42
C GLY A 56 11.71 -0.08 -10.17
N HIS A 57 12.33 0.69 -9.27
CA HIS A 57 12.99 0.16 -8.08
C HIS A 57 12.84 1.12 -6.90
N PHE A 58 12.76 0.58 -5.67
CA PHE A 58 12.68 1.38 -4.44
C PHE A 58 13.89 2.33 -4.31
N GLY A 59 15.09 1.86 -4.67
CA GLY A 59 16.30 2.69 -4.63
C GLY A 59 16.27 3.88 -5.61
N SER A 60 15.56 3.78 -6.72
CA SER A 60 15.38 4.91 -7.66
C SER A 60 14.46 5.97 -7.06
N VAL A 61 13.33 5.55 -6.46
CA VAL A 61 12.43 6.44 -5.72
C VAL A 61 13.16 7.11 -4.55
N ASP A 62 13.88 6.33 -3.74
CA ASP A 62 14.61 6.85 -2.57
C ASP A 62 15.68 7.88 -2.99
N ARG A 63 16.39 7.64 -4.09
CA ARG A 63 17.40 8.58 -4.63
C ARG A 63 16.75 9.90 -5.07
N ALA A 64 15.61 9.85 -5.76
CA ALA A 64 14.88 11.05 -6.18
C ALA A 64 14.33 11.83 -4.98
N LEU A 65 13.86 11.13 -3.95
CA LEU A 65 13.39 11.75 -2.71
C LEU A 65 14.54 12.42 -1.93
N ARG A 66 15.73 11.79 -1.87
CA ARG A 66 16.91 12.36 -1.19
C ARG A 66 17.38 13.68 -1.79
N GLN A 67 17.20 13.90 -3.08
CA GLN A 67 17.46 15.20 -3.71
C GLN A 67 16.55 16.31 -3.18
N GLN A 68 15.42 15.94 -2.56
CA GLN A 68 14.44 16.84 -1.93
C GLN A 68 14.54 16.84 -0.39
N GLY A 69 15.60 16.25 0.20
CA GLY A 69 15.75 16.11 1.66
C GLY A 69 14.77 15.11 2.27
N LYS A 70 14.24 14.18 1.46
CA LYS A 70 13.29 13.15 1.87
C LYS A 70 13.86 11.74 1.66
N GLN A 71 13.21 10.73 2.20
CA GLN A 71 13.54 9.32 1.98
C GLN A 71 12.30 8.43 2.07
N LEU A 72 12.43 7.16 1.66
CA LEU A 72 11.42 6.13 1.88
C LEU A 72 11.59 5.53 3.29
N GLY A 73 10.61 5.73 4.16
CA GLY A 73 10.49 5.02 5.43
C GLY A 73 9.97 3.59 5.27
N PHE A 74 9.13 3.39 4.25
CA PHE A 74 8.58 2.09 3.85
C PHE A 74 8.24 2.14 2.37
N ALA A 75 8.33 1.02 1.64
CA ALA A 75 7.77 0.88 0.30
C ALA A 75 7.42 -0.57 -0.04
N MET A 76 6.46 -0.72 -0.96
CA MET A 76 6.00 -2.00 -1.49
C MET A 76 5.57 -1.81 -2.95
N ASN A 77 5.61 -2.86 -3.78
CA ASN A 77 4.92 -2.80 -5.07
C ASN A 77 3.42 -2.61 -4.85
N ALA A 78 2.79 -1.76 -5.67
CA ALA A 78 1.37 -1.43 -5.60
C ALA A 78 0.54 -2.35 -6.51
N GLY A 79 -0.50 -1.80 -7.17
CA GLY A 79 -1.41 -2.57 -8.02
C GLY A 79 -0.74 -3.16 -9.25
N MET A 80 -1.44 -4.11 -9.88
CA MET A 80 -0.96 -4.88 -11.03
C MET A 80 -0.67 -4.01 -12.25
N TYR A 81 0.31 -4.43 -13.03
CA TYR A 81 0.81 -3.73 -14.20
C TYR A 81 1.10 -4.68 -15.37
N HIS A 82 1.16 -4.13 -16.58
CA HIS A 82 1.50 -4.81 -17.81
C HIS A 82 3.04 -5.01 -17.96
N GLU A 83 3.48 -5.69 -19.00
CA GLU A 83 4.91 -5.89 -19.28
C GLU A 83 5.67 -4.59 -19.47
N ASP A 84 5.03 -3.56 -20.03
CA ASP A 84 5.55 -2.19 -20.19
C ASP A 84 5.52 -1.36 -18.90
N ARG A 85 5.09 -1.95 -17.77
CA ARG A 85 4.92 -1.36 -16.43
C ARG A 85 3.74 -0.40 -16.30
N ALA A 86 2.93 -0.19 -17.34
CA ALA A 86 1.70 0.57 -17.24
C ALA A 86 0.70 -0.12 -16.29
N PRO A 87 -0.04 0.63 -15.45
CA PRO A 87 -1.06 0.07 -14.57
C PRO A 87 -2.15 -0.68 -15.36
N VAL A 88 -2.57 -1.85 -14.89
CA VAL A 88 -3.68 -2.59 -15.50
C VAL A 88 -4.98 -1.83 -15.36
N GLY A 89 -5.31 -1.38 -14.15
CA GLY A 89 -6.54 -0.68 -13.81
C GLY A 89 -6.32 0.74 -13.36
N HIS A 90 -7.29 1.27 -12.61
CA HIS A 90 -7.30 2.66 -12.16
C HIS A 90 -6.01 3.07 -11.46
N TYR A 91 -5.46 4.20 -11.91
CA TYR A 91 -4.25 4.76 -11.34
C TYR A 91 -4.31 6.28 -11.31
N ILE A 92 -4.11 6.84 -10.11
CA ILE A 92 -3.97 8.27 -9.87
C ILE A 92 -2.66 8.49 -9.12
N GLU A 93 -1.81 9.38 -9.63
CA GLU A 93 -0.59 9.82 -8.96
C GLU A 93 -0.59 11.34 -8.87
N GLN A 94 -0.35 11.89 -7.67
CA GLN A 94 -0.32 13.33 -7.39
C GLN A 94 -1.58 14.09 -7.83
N GLY A 95 -2.75 13.43 -7.83
CA GLY A 95 -4.03 14.00 -8.26
C GLY A 95 -4.32 13.85 -9.75
N GLU A 96 -3.37 13.35 -10.54
CA GLU A 96 -3.55 13.14 -11.98
C GLU A 96 -3.93 11.70 -12.28
N GLN A 97 -5.08 11.52 -12.94
CA GLN A 97 -5.54 10.20 -13.37
C GLN A 97 -4.84 9.77 -14.66
N GLN A 98 -4.05 8.71 -14.58
CA GLN A 98 -3.34 8.13 -15.73
C GLN A 98 -4.10 6.96 -16.35
N ARG A 99 -4.93 6.26 -15.56
CA ARG A 99 -5.73 5.11 -16.02
C ARG A 99 -7.13 5.13 -15.43
N GLY A 100 -8.13 4.74 -16.21
CA GLY A 100 -9.53 4.61 -15.77
C GLY A 100 -9.79 3.33 -14.98
N VAL A 101 -10.98 3.29 -14.34
CA VAL A 101 -11.45 2.12 -13.57
C VAL A 101 -11.84 0.97 -14.51
N ILE A 102 -11.47 -0.26 -14.15
CA ILE A 102 -11.93 -1.48 -14.80
C ILE A 102 -12.86 -2.23 -13.83
N SER A 103 -14.15 -2.31 -14.17
CA SER A 103 -15.18 -2.98 -13.36
C SER A 103 -15.62 -4.32 -13.95
N THR A 104 -15.07 -4.72 -15.10
CA THR A 104 -15.43 -5.97 -15.78
C THR A 104 -14.50 -7.11 -15.38
N ALA A 105 -15.04 -8.33 -15.38
CA ALA A 105 -14.22 -9.54 -15.22
C ALA A 105 -13.21 -9.69 -16.35
N GLY A 106 -12.08 -10.30 -16.06
CA GLY A 106 -11.00 -10.51 -16.99
C GLY A 106 -10.10 -11.68 -16.58
N PRO A 107 -8.98 -11.89 -17.26
CA PRO A 107 -8.04 -12.95 -16.93
C PRO A 107 -7.28 -12.69 -15.62
N GLY A 108 -6.75 -13.77 -15.05
CA GLY A 108 -5.85 -13.73 -13.89
C GLY A 108 -6.52 -13.21 -12.61
N ASN A 109 -5.68 -12.85 -11.65
CA ASN A 109 -6.12 -12.41 -10.34
C ASN A 109 -6.82 -11.04 -10.39
N PHE A 110 -6.40 -10.13 -11.27
CA PHE A 110 -7.04 -8.83 -11.44
C PHE A 110 -8.52 -8.96 -11.84
N GLY A 111 -8.81 -9.88 -12.76
CA GLY A 111 -10.17 -10.12 -13.26
C GLY A 111 -11.04 -11.01 -12.38
N LEU A 112 -10.51 -11.53 -11.26
CA LEU A 112 -11.28 -12.28 -10.28
C LEU A 112 -12.10 -11.31 -9.41
N LEU A 113 -13.32 -11.03 -9.87
CA LEU A 113 -14.22 -10.09 -9.19
C LEU A 113 -14.81 -10.67 -7.89
N PRO A 114 -15.04 -9.80 -6.88
CA PRO A 114 -14.77 -8.36 -6.88
C PRO A 114 -13.28 -8.03 -6.72
N ASN A 115 -12.81 -7.12 -7.57
CA ASN A 115 -11.53 -6.44 -7.40
C ASN A 115 -11.72 -5.09 -6.67
N GLY A 116 -10.65 -4.34 -6.39
CA GLY A 116 -10.76 -3.15 -5.56
C GLY A 116 -9.73 -2.07 -5.86
N ILE A 117 -9.92 -0.95 -5.19
CA ILE A 117 -9.11 0.26 -5.35
C ILE A 117 -8.65 0.72 -3.96
N LEU A 118 -7.35 0.88 -3.79
CA LEU A 118 -6.79 1.67 -2.69
C LEU A 118 -6.84 3.13 -3.11
N CYS A 119 -7.55 3.95 -2.33
CA CYS A 119 -7.69 5.39 -2.52
C CYS A 119 -7.00 6.13 -1.37
N LEU A 120 -6.07 7.00 -1.71
CA LEU A 120 -5.35 7.87 -0.78
C LEU A 120 -5.99 9.25 -0.79
N ARG A 121 -6.42 9.71 0.39
CA ARG A 121 -7.03 11.03 0.62
C ARG A 121 -6.31 11.75 1.75
N LYS A 122 -6.51 13.04 1.87
CA LYS A 122 -5.91 13.81 2.96
C LYS A 122 -6.29 13.21 4.34
N GLY A 123 -5.29 12.68 5.04
CA GLY A 123 -5.44 12.12 6.38
C GLY A 123 -6.14 10.76 6.44
N ARG A 124 -6.37 10.09 5.30
CA ARG A 124 -6.97 8.74 5.30
C ARG A 124 -6.60 7.93 4.06
N ALA A 125 -6.65 6.62 4.22
CA ALA A 125 -6.55 5.65 3.14
C ALA A 125 -7.71 4.65 3.24
N ASP A 126 -8.33 4.33 2.12
CA ASP A 126 -9.49 3.44 2.07
C ASP A 126 -9.32 2.41 0.95
N VAL A 127 -9.59 1.16 1.26
CA VAL A 127 -9.79 0.12 0.26
C VAL A 127 -11.27 0.01 -0.04
N PHE A 128 -11.63 0.23 -1.30
CA PHE A 128 -12.99 0.09 -1.80
C PHE A 128 -13.11 -1.14 -2.71
N GLU A 129 -14.26 -1.80 -2.67
CA GLU A 129 -14.70 -2.63 -3.79
C GLU A 129 -14.94 -1.71 -5.00
N THR A 130 -14.67 -2.20 -6.22
CA THR A 130 -14.63 -1.34 -7.41
C THR A 130 -15.97 -0.66 -7.73
N ASN A 131 -17.13 -1.34 -7.58
CA ASN A 131 -18.41 -0.71 -7.83
C ASN A 131 -18.75 0.29 -6.72
N ALA A 132 -18.47 -0.03 -5.46
CA ALA A 132 -18.62 0.91 -4.36
C ALA A 132 -17.75 2.17 -4.54
N TYR A 133 -16.56 2.03 -5.13
CA TYR A 133 -15.70 3.17 -5.50
C TYR A 133 -16.36 4.05 -6.56
N LEU A 134 -16.93 3.43 -7.62
CA LEU A 134 -17.62 4.16 -8.69
C LEU A 134 -18.85 4.90 -8.18
N ASP A 135 -19.66 4.25 -7.32
CA ASP A 135 -20.87 4.83 -6.74
C ASP A 135 -20.57 6.00 -5.81
N GLN A 136 -19.51 5.88 -4.98
CA GLN A 136 -19.11 6.93 -4.03
C GLN A 136 -18.28 8.05 -4.66
N ASN A 137 -17.62 7.77 -5.78
CA ASN A 137 -16.75 8.71 -6.52
C ASN A 137 -15.83 9.56 -5.62
N PRO A 138 -14.99 8.94 -4.77
CA PRO A 138 -14.17 9.68 -3.82
C PRO A 138 -13.06 10.46 -4.53
N GLN A 139 -12.73 11.65 -4.00
CA GLN A 139 -11.62 12.44 -4.52
C GLN A 139 -10.29 11.94 -3.94
N CYS A 140 -9.54 11.14 -4.70
CA CYS A 140 -8.25 10.61 -4.31
C CYS A 140 -7.12 11.46 -4.90
N TYR A 141 -6.07 11.74 -4.12
CA TYR A 141 -4.83 12.29 -4.67
C TYR A 141 -3.87 11.18 -5.16
N GLY A 142 -4.12 9.95 -4.73
CA GLY A 142 -3.47 8.74 -5.21
C GLY A 142 -4.46 7.59 -5.22
N ALA A 143 -4.46 6.77 -6.26
CA ALA A 143 -5.27 5.57 -6.32
C ALA A 143 -4.57 4.47 -7.11
N THR A 144 -4.76 3.21 -6.70
CA THR A 144 -4.28 2.05 -7.45
C THR A 144 -5.29 0.92 -7.37
N GLN A 145 -5.69 0.42 -8.54
CA GLN A 145 -6.59 -0.73 -8.66
C GLN A 145 -5.80 -2.02 -8.74
N SER A 146 -6.31 -3.05 -8.08
CA SER A 146 -5.75 -4.39 -8.13
C SER A 146 -6.83 -5.43 -7.81
N GLY A 147 -6.46 -6.70 -7.69
CA GLY A 147 -7.41 -7.76 -7.39
C GLY A 147 -6.79 -9.13 -7.18
N PRO A 148 -7.55 -9.99 -6.52
CA PRO A 148 -8.91 -9.77 -6.01
C PRO A 148 -8.94 -8.97 -4.70
N MET A 149 -10.13 -8.53 -4.28
CA MET A 149 -10.34 -8.15 -2.88
C MET A 149 -10.05 -9.36 -1.99
N LEU A 150 -9.39 -9.14 -0.85
CA LEU A 150 -9.13 -10.19 0.15
C LEU A 150 -10.25 -10.26 1.19
N VAL A 151 -10.68 -9.10 1.63
CA VAL A 151 -11.78 -8.90 2.58
C VAL A 151 -12.69 -7.81 2.05
N ILE A 152 -14.00 -8.02 2.14
CA ILE A 152 -15.05 -7.10 1.67
C ILE A 152 -16.06 -6.97 2.80
N ASP A 153 -16.16 -5.79 3.41
CA ASP A 153 -17.05 -5.49 4.52
C ASP A 153 -17.02 -6.57 5.64
N GLY A 154 -15.81 -7.03 5.97
CA GLY A 154 -15.57 -8.04 7.00
C GLY A 154 -15.74 -9.50 6.55
N ALA A 155 -16.14 -9.76 5.32
CA ALA A 155 -16.24 -11.10 4.75
C ALA A 155 -15.03 -11.42 3.85
N LEU A 156 -14.57 -12.68 3.85
CA LEU A 156 -13.58 -13.12 2.87
C LEU A 156 -14.19 -13.12 1.47
N HIS A 157 -13.33 -12.92 0.47
CA HIS A 157 -13.74 -13.07 -0.93
C HIS A 157 -14.43 -14.42 -1.15
N PRO A 158 -15.64 -14.47 -1.78
CA PRO A 158 -16.50 -15.66 -1.81
C PRO A 158 -15.91 -16.85 -2.59
N ARG A 159 -14.89 -16.61 -3.41
CA ARG A 159 -14.23 -17.67 -4.21
C ARG A 159 -12.96 -18.22 -3.57
N PHE A 160 -12.61 -17.80 -2.35
CA PHE A 160 -11.44 -18.35 -1.67
C PHE A 160 -11.77 -19.70 -1.02
N LEU A 161 -11.02 -20.72 -1.42
CA LEU A 161 -11.20 -22.08 -0.94
C LEU A 161 -10.26 -22.35 0.25
N PRO A 162 -10.77 -22.83 1.39
CA PRO A 162 -9.94 -23.15 2.55
C PRO A 162 -8.88 -24.24 2.29
N ASP A 163 -9.19 -25.16 1.37
CA ASP A 163 -8.34 -26.28 0.95
C ASP A 163 -7.53 -26.01 -0.32
N SER A 164 -7.41 -24.75 -0.73
CA SER A 164 -6.63 -24.36 -1.91
C SER A 164 -5.17 -24.76 -1.79
N THR A 165 -4.62 -25.32 -2.87
CA THR A 165 -3.18 -25.65 -2.99
C THR A 165 -2.36 -24.55 -3.69
N SER A 166 -2.99 -23.48 -4.16
CA SER A 166 -2.36 -22.35 -4.86
C SER A 166 -1.64 -21.42 -3.89
N ARG A 167 -0.36 -21.70 -3.66
CA ARG A 167 0.47 -21.03 -2.66
C ARG A 167 1.56 -20.18 -3.30
N TYR A 168 1.64 -18.90 -2.93
CA TYR A 168 2.62 -17.92 -3.42
C TYR A 168 3.05 -16.99 -2.29
N ILE A 169 4.18 -16.30 -2.46
CA ILE A 169 4.43 -15.07 -1.69
C ILE A 169 3.40 -14.04 -2.12
N ARG A 170 2.70 -13.45 -1.16
CA ARG A 170 1.61 -12.50 -1.45
C ARG A 170 1.82 -11.20 -0.71
N ASN A 171 1.44 -10.10 -1.34
CA ASN A 171 1.38 -8.80 -0.70
C ASN A 171 0.00 -8.17 -0.87
N GLY A 172 -0.34 -7.27 0.04
CA GLY A 172 -1.65 -6.63 0.04
C GLY A 172 -1.73 -5.50 1.05
N VAL A 173 -2.86 -4.82 1.05
CA VAL A 173 -3.17 -3.74 1.97
C VAL A 173 -4.58 -3.87 2.49
N GLY A 174 -4.76 -3.61 3.79
CA GLY A 174 -6.09 -3.50 4.40
C GLY A 174 -6.24 -2.17 5.12
N THR A 175 -7.47 -1.67 5.22
CA THR A 175 -7.76 -0.39 5.87
C THR A 175 -8.85 -0.53 6.92
N SER A 176 -8.75 0.30 7.98
CA SER A 176 -9.82 0.44 8.97
C SER A 176 -11.04 1.15 8.36
N ALA A 177 -12.22 0.94 8.94
CA ALA A 177 -13.47 1.54 8.47
C ALA A 177 -13.45 3.08 8.47
N ASP A 178 -12.70 3.69 9.39
CA ASP A 178 -12.54 5.14 9.47
C ASP A 178 -11.41 5.68 8.58
N GLY A 179 -10.67 4.79 7.90
CA GLY A 179 -9.56 5.12 7.01
C GLY A 179 -8.30 5.67 7.70
N LYS A 180 -8.24 5.63 9.04
CA LYS A 180 -7.11 6.20 9.81
C LYS A 180 -5.95 5.23 10.00
N ARG A 181 -6.14 3.97 9.64
CA ARG A 181 -5.16 2.90 9.75
C ARG A 181 -5.11 2.13 8.44
N ALA A 182 -3.93 2.04 7.84
CA ALA A 182 -3.63 1.16 6.71
C ALA A 182 -2.53 0.18 7.11
N VAL A 183 -2.71 -1.11 6.82
CA VAL A 183 -1.70 -2.13 7.07
C VAL A 183 -1.31 -2.78 5.76
N PHE A 184 -0.06 -2.63 5.39
CA PHE A 184 0.58 -3.32 4.29
C PHE A 184 1.20 -4.61 4.80
N ALA A 185 0.94 -5.72 4.11
CA ALA A 185 1.45 -7.03 4.49
C ALA A 185 2.11 -7.72 3.30
N ILE A 186 3.21 -8.41 3.56
CA ILE A 186 3.81 -9.39 2.67
C ILE A 186 4.03 -10.69 3.43
N SER A 187 3.70 -11.84 2.83
CA SER A 187 4.01 -13.12 3.43
C SER A 187 5.49 -13.47 3.25
N ASP A 188 6.15 -13.98 4.29
CA ASP A 188 7.55 -14.38 4.25
C ASP A 188 7.73 -15.86 3.81
N ASN A 189 6.64 -16.62 3.83
CA ASN A 189 6.51 -17.94 3.22
C ASN A 189 5.30 -17.96 2.27
N THR A 190 5.17 -18.99 1.44
CA THR A 190 4.05 -19.11 0.50
C THR A 190 2.75 -19.35 1.24
N VAL A 191 1.68 -18.63 0.84
CA VAL A 191 0.33 -18.71 1.42
C VAL A 191 -0.73 -18.78 0.33
N THR A 192 -1.91 -19.33 0.67
CA THR A 192 -3.10 -19.28 -0.18
C THR A 192 -3.79 -17.91 -0.06
N PHE A 193 -4.72 -17.60 -0.95
CA PHE A 193 -5.58 -16.41 -0.78
C PHE A 193 -6.45 -16.49 0.47
N HIS A 194 -6.94 -17.68 0.82
CA HIS A 194 -7.76 -17.89 2.01
C HIS A 194 -6.97 -17.59 3.30
N GLU A 195 -5.75 -18.11 3.42
CA GLU A 195 -4.87 -17.83 4.57
C GLU A 195 -4.50 -16.34 4.64
N PHE A 196 -4.16 -15.74 3.49
CA PHE A 196 -3.78 -14.33 3.44
C PHE A 196 -4.96 -13.39 3.73
N GLY A 197 -6.15 -13.71 3.25
CA GLY A 197 -7.37 -12.97 3.59
C GLY A 197 -7.72 -13.06 5.08
N ARG A 198 -7.54 -14.24 5.70
CA ARG A 198 -7.75 -14.43 7.15
C ARG A 198 -6.79 -13.59 7.99
N LEU A 199 -5.55 -13.37 7.57
CA LEU A 199 -4.65 -12.43 8.23
C LEU A 199 -5.32 -11.06 8.40
N PHE A 200 -5.87 -10.50 7.32
CA PHE A 200 -6.51 -9.17 7.37
C PHE A 200 -7.82 -9.19 8.16
N ARG A 201 -8.69 -10.17 7.92
CA ARG A 201 -10.01 -10.25 8.56
C ARG A 201 -9.93 -10.63 10.03
N ASP A 202 -9.24 -11.75 10.32
CA ASP A 202 -9.33 -12.42 11.63
C ASP A 202 -8.27 -11.93 12.62
N HIS A 203 -7.06 -11.61 12.14
CA HIS A 203 -5.95 -11.15 12.96
C HIS A 203 -5.90 -9.62 13.05
N LEU A 204 -5.82 -8.94 11.90
CA LEU A 204 -5.69 -7.49 11.84
C LEU A 204 -7.03 -6.74 12.03
N LYS A 205 -8.17 -7.45 11.94
CA LYS A 205 -9.53 -6.92 12.10
C LYS A 205 -9.83 -5.76 11.15
N LEU A 206 -9.39 -5.87 9.91
CA LEU A 206 -9.61 -4.88 8.87
C LEU A 206 -10.80 -5.30 7.99
N PRO A 207 -11.84 -4.44 7.88
CA PRO A 207 -13.07 -4.79 7.15
C PRO A 207 -12.89 -4.85 5.63
N ASN A 208 -11.90 -4.12 5.08
CA ASN A 208 -11.61 -4.14 3.65
C ASN A 208 -10.12 -4.36 3.43
N ALA A 209 -9.78 -5.29 2.55
CA ALA A 209 -8.39 -5.58 2.18
C ALA A 209 -8.28 -5.98 0.71
N LEU A 210 -7.20 -5.58 0.08
CA LEU A 210 -6.91 -5.74 -1.34
C LEU A 210 -5.59 -6.46 -1.55
N TYR A 211 -5.58 -7.46 -2.42
CA TYR A 211 -4.37 -8.05 -2.96
C TYR A 211 -3.75 -7.11 -3.99
N LEU A 212 -2.44 -6.89 -3.91
CA LEU A 212 -1.76 -5.94 -4.79
C LEU A 212 -1.18 -6.66 -6.02
N ASP A 213 0.00 -7.27 -5.92
CA ASP A 213 0.56 -8.02 -7.04
C ASP A 213 1.22 -9.31 -6.53
N GLY A 214 1.00 -10.41 -7.25
CA GLY A 214 1.46 -11.71 -6.83
C GLY A 214 2.60 -12.31 -7.62
N ASN A 215 2.91 -11.73 -8.74
CA ASN A 215 4.02 -12.22 -9.56
C ASN A 215 5.35 -11.63 -9.07
N VAL A 216 5.29 -10.45 -8.49
CA VAL A 216 6.45 -9.73 -7.94
C VAL A 216 6.04 -9.08 -6.62
N SER A 217 6.18 -9.81 -5.51
CA SER A 217 5.94 -9.26 -4.16
C SER A 217 7.27 -8.82 -3.57
N ARG A 218 7.46 -7.52 -3.33
CA ARG A 218 8.67 -6.93 -2.72
C ARG A 218 8.30 -5.86 -1.72
N ILE A 219 9.14 -5.75 -0.70
CA ILE A 219 9.03 -4.73 0.35
C ILE A 219 10.40 -4.13 0.67
N ARG A 220 10.40 -2.83 0.97
CA ARG A 220 11.49 -2.11 1.62
C ARG A 220 11.00 -1.64 2.98
N ALA A 221 11.64 -2.11 4.04
CA ALA A 221 11.37 -1.76 5.43
C ALA A 221 12.71 -1.53 6.14
N PRO A 222 13.33 -0.34 6.01
CA PRO A 222 14.68 -0.07 6.50
C PRO A 222 14.84 -0.32 8.00
N ASP A 223 13.84 -0.03 8.82
CA ASP A 223 13.87 -0.25 10.27
C ASP A 223 13.98 -1.74 10.65
N LEU A 224 13.60 -2.64 9.74
CA LEU A 224 13.81 -4.09 9.88
C LEU A 224 15.08 -4.58 9.17
N GLY A 225 15.87 -3.69 8.56
CA GLY A 225 16.99 -4.05 7.70
C GLY A 225 16.57 -4.82 6.45
N ARG A 226 15.30 -4.68 5.99
CA ARG A 226 14.77 -5.39 4.85
C ARG A 226 14.66 -4.48 3.62
N ASP A 227 15.27 -4.93 2.53
CA ASP A 227 15.15 -4.31 1.20
C ASP A 227 15.19 -5.45 0.17
N ASP A 228 14.02 -5.91 -0.25
CA ASP A 228 13.91 -7.09 -1.11
C ASP A 228 14.51 -6.80 -2.49
N PRO A 229 15.54 -7.56 -2.92
CA PRO A 229 16.21 -7.33 -4.19
C PRO A 229 15.33 -7.75 -5.36
N GLY A 230 15.67 -7.25 -6.56
CA GLY A 230 15.04 -7.73 -7.80
C GLY A 230 15.61 -7.02 -9.02
N PHE A 231 15.92 -7.81 -10.04
CA PHE A 231 16.44 -7.31 -11.33
C PHE A 231 15.32 -6.78 -12.24
N THR A 232 14.12 -7.37 -12.15
CA THR A 232 12.97 -6.95 -12.95
C THR A 232 12.40 -5.66 -12.37
N PRO A 233 12.27 -4.59 -13.16
CA PRO A 233 11.63 -3.36 -12.72
C PRO A 233 10.19 -3.62 -12.25
N LEU A 234 9.77 -2.92 -11.19
CA LEU A 234 8.38 -2.83 -10.74
C LEU A 234 7.59 -1.86 -11.63
N GLY A 235 6.28 -2.02 -11.68
CA GLY A 235 5.36 -0.96 -12.11
C GLY A 235 5.08 0.00 -10.95
N PRO A 236 3.80 0.28 -10.60
CA PRO A 236 3.46 1.16 -9.50
C PRO A 236 4.08 0.72 -8.17
N ILE A 237 4.64 1.68 -7.45
CA ILE A 237 5.19 1.52 -6.09
C ILE A 237 4.36 2.38 -5.15
N ILE A 238 4.08 1.88 -3.94
CA ILE A 238 3.51 2.64 -2.85
C ILE A 238 4.51 2.74 -1.71
N GLY A 239 4.61 3.90 -1.06
CA GLY A 239 5.53 4.08 0.05
C GLY A 239 5.20 5.27 0.94
N VAL A 240 5.77 5.25 2.14
CA VAL A 240 5.75 6.36 3.09
C VAL A 240 6.99 7.22 2.86
N VAL A 241 6.76 8.52 2.70
CA VAL A 241 7.80 9.53 2.55
C VAL A 241 8.01 10.24 3.88
N GLU A 242 9.26 10.29 4.31
CA GLU A 242 9.69 10.96 5.55
C GLU A 242 10.87 11.90 5.30
N ASP A 243 11.22 12.72 6.27
CA ASP A 243 12.43 13.55 6.22
C ASP A 243 13.67 12.67 6.23
N ALA A 244 14.66 12.98 5.39
CA ALA A 244 15.93 12.26 5.38
C ALA A 244 16.68 12.51 6.70
N LYS A 245 17.20 11.42 7.28
CA LYS A 245 18.01 11.46 8.50
C LYS A 245 19.44 11.85 8.19
#